data_8421e6f2884f6d5e4cdfadeed9f566b6
#
_entry.id   8421e6f2884f6d5e4cdfadeed9f566b6
#
_cell.length_a   1.000
_cell.length_b   1.000
_cell.length_c   1.000
_cell.angle_alpha   90.00
_cell.angle_beta   90.00
_cell.angle_gamma   90.00
#
_symmetry.space_group_name_H-M   'P 1'
#
loop_
_entity.id
_entity.type
_entity.pdbx_description
1 polymer ?
#
loop_
_entity_poly.entity_id
_entity_poly.type
_entity_poly.pdbx_seq_one_letter_code
_entity_poly.pdbx_strand_id
1 'polypeptide(L)'
;QGRVSVQNRTALREDEKYEDSAPISVDGALVDCSPFVYLMLHKPQGLLSATRDKNPPTVLDLLPEHLRRRGLFPAGRLDKDTTGLLLLTDDGDLAHALLSPKRHVDKVYFARVDGQLTPADQEALAQGLVLPDGLACLPAGLELLEGGRACRITLREGKYHQVKRMLEARGAPVTALKRLSMGPLALDEALEPGQWRALSLEEKTALLALK
;
A
#
# COMPACT_ATOMS: atom_id res chain seq x y z
N GLN A 1 23.70 0.89 -32.74
CA GLN A 1 24.68 -0.14 -32.33
C GLN A 1 24.06 -1.51 -32.05
N GLY A 2 22.82 -1.77 -32.48
CA GLY A 2 22.19 -3.08 -32.48
C GLY A 2 21.83 -3.69 -31.12
N ARG A 3 21.98 -2.96 -30.02
CA ARG A 3 21.71 -3.43 -28.65
C ARG A 3 20.25 -3.36 -28.25
N VAL A 4 19.48 -2.48 -28.86
CA VAL A 4 18.07 -2.25 -28.57
C VAL A 4 17.22 -2.99 -29.59
N SER A 5 16.25 -3.77 -29.11
CA SER A 5 15.23 -4.34 -29.97
C SER A 5 13.83 -4.02 -29.44
N VAL A 6 12.90 -3.82 -30.36
CA VAL A 6 11.49 -3.55 -30.11
C VAL A 6 10.70 -4.62 -30.84
N GLN A 7 9.78 -5.29 -30.16
CA GLN A 7 9.00 -6.42 -30.72
C GLN A 7 9.89 -7.49 -31.39
N ASN A 8 11.04 -7.80 -30.77
CA ASN A 8 12.05 -8.76 -31.28
C ASN A 8 12.74 -8.33 -32.60
N ARG A 9 12.64 -7.05 -33.01
CA ARG A 9 13.37 -6.48 -34.15
C ARG A 9 14.38 -5.46 -33.65
N THR A 10 15.61 -5.53 -34.14
CA THR A 10 16.63 -4.53 -33.79
C THR A 10 16.17 -3.15 -34.27
N ALA A 11 16.12 -2.18 -33.34
CA ALA A 11 15.85 -0.79 -33.66
C ALA A 11 17.05 -0.21 -34.44
N LEU A 12 16.80 0.23 -35.65
CA LEU A 12 17.85 0.73 -36.57
C LEU A 12 17.98 2.23 -36.51
N ARG A 13 16.98 2.97 -36.07
CA ARG A 13 16.91 4.43 -36.09
C ARG A 13 16.43 4.96 -34.73
N GLU A 14 16.96 6.10 -34.30
CA GLU A 14 16.63 6.77 -33.03
C GLU A 14 15.26 7.46 -33.08
N ASP A 15 14.76 7.80 -34.27
CA ASP A 15 13.50 8.52 -34.52
C ASP A 15 12.32 7.59 -34.85
N GLU A 16 12.51 6.26 -34.76
CA GLU A 16 11.48 5.27 -35.05
C GLU A 16 10.43 5.28 -33.93
N LYS A 17 9.16 5.42 -34.30
CA LYS A 17 8.03 5.47 -33.36
C LYS A 17 7.41 4.09 -33.21
N TYR A 18 7.20 3.70 -31.99
CA TYR A 18 6.53 2.46 -31.61
C TYR A 18 5.33 2.77 -30.71
N GLU A 19 4.44 1.81 -30.57
CA GLU A 19 3.36 1.91 -29.59
C GLU A 19 3.94 1.88 -28.17
N ASP A 20 3.32 2.61 -27.23
CA ASP A 20 3.76 2.70 -25.83
C ASP A 20 3.81 1.34 -25.12
N SER A 21 3.05 0.36 -25.62
CA SER A 21 2.98 -1.01 -25.10
C SER A 21 4.00 -1.96 -25.74
N ALA A 22 4.77 -1.50 -26.74
CA ALA A 22 5.71 -2.35 -27.46
C ALA A 22 6.82 -2.88 -26.53
N PRO A 23 7.06 -4.19 -26.48
CA PRO A 23 8.13 -4.73 -25.65
C PRO A 23 9.50 -4.30 -26.17
N ILE A 24 10.25 -3.63 -25.31
CA ILE A 24 11.63 -3.19 -25.59
C ILE A 24 12.60 -4.09 -24.84
N SER A 25 13.66 -4.50 -25.50
CA SER A 25 14.76 -5.20 -24.86
C SER A 25 16.11 -4.55 -25.20
N VAL A 26 17.02 -4.60 -24.26
CA VAL A 26 18.41 -4.16 -24.41
C VAL A 26 19.30 -5.37 -24.14
N ASP A 27 20.16 -5.71 -25.10
CA ASP A 27 21.01 -6.92 -25.04
C ASP A 27 20.21 -8.21 -24.74
N GLY A 28 18.98 -8.28 -25.25
CA GLY A 28 18.08 -9.42 -25.04
C GLY A 28 17.30 -9.42 -23.72
N ALA A 29 17.60 -8.51 -22.79
CA ALA A 29 16.85 -8.34 -21.57
C ALA A 29 15.68 -7.37 -21.75
N LEU A 30 14.46 -7.79 -21.39
CA LEU A 30 13.28 -6.92 -21.41
C LEU A 30 13.47 -5.72 -20.48
N VAL A 31 13.19 -4.51 -20.98
CA VAL A 31 13.23 -3.27 -20.22
C VAL A 31 11.79 -2.86 -19.91
N ASP A 32 11.50 -2.57 -18.65
CA ASP A 32 10.22 -1.99 -18.24
C ASP A 32 10.22 -0.49 -18.62
N CYS A 33 9.53 -0.17 -19.72
CA CYS A 33 9.34 1.20 -20.22
C CYS A 33 8.04 1.81 -19.66
N SER A 34 7.49 1.28 -18.59
CA SER A 34 6.30 1.83 -17.93
C SER A 34 6.54 3.32 -17.59
N PRO A 35 5.61 4.22 -17.93
CA PRO A 35 5.74 5.65 -17.62
C PRO A 35 5.81 5.91 -16.12
N PHE A 36 5.25 4.99 -15.32
CA PHE A 36 5.20 5.08 -13.86
C PHE A 36 5.87 3.89 -13.18
N VAL A 37 6.36 4.12 -11.98
CA VAL A 37 6.94 3.11 -11.10
C VAL A 37 5.93 2.70 -10.05
N TYR A 38 5.85 1.39 -9.77
CA TYR A 38 5.00 0.83 -8.72
C TYR A 38 5.81 -0.13 -7.87
N LEU A 39 6.03 0.23 -6.61
CA LEU A 39 6.81 -0.57 -5.67
C LEU A 39 5.95 -0.97 -4.48
N MET A 40 5.96 -2.26 -4.15
CA MET A 40 5.46 -2.76 -2.88
C MET A 40 6.57 -2.66 -1.84
N LEU A 41 6.32 -1.95 -0.77
CA LEU A 41 7.20 -1.85 0.40
C LEU A 41 6.55 -2.54 1.59
N HIS A 42 7.27 -3.42 2.27
CA HIS A 42 6.93 -3.81 3.63
C HIS A 42 7.46 -2.75 4.60
N LYS A 43 6.63 -1.74 4.87
CA LYS A 43 7.02 -0.64 5.76
C LYS A 43 7.39 -1.15 7.16
N PRO A 44 8.60 -0.89 7.69
CA PRO A 44 8.96 -1.17 9.06
C PRO A 44 8.40 -0.11 10.01
N GLN A 45 8.51 -0.34 11.31
CA GLN A 45 8.29 0.68 12.33
C GLN A 45 9.35 1.78 12.26
N GLY A 46 9.04 2.95 12.77
CA GLY A 46 9.98 4.05 12.97
C GLY A 46 10.09 5.02 11.81
N LEU A 47 9.60 4.68 10.61
CA LEU A 47 9.66 5.53 9.42
C LEU A 47 8.35 6.26 9.17
N LEU A 48 8.44 7.49 8.66
CA LEU A 48 7.29 8.26 8.20
C LEU A 48 6.88 7.87 6.78
N SER A 49 5.57 7.77 6.53
CA SER A 49 4.99 7.68 5.18
C SER A 49 4.92 9.08 4.55
N ALA A 50 6.09 9.62 4.20
CA ALA A 50 6.25 10.94 3.62
C ALA A 50 7.34 10.93 2.53
N THR A 51 7.34 11.94 1.66
CA THR A 51 8.36 12.09 0.61
C THR A 51 9.65 12.69 1.12
N ARG A 52 9.57 13.58 2.09
CA ARG A 52 10.71 14.24 2.75
C ARG A 52 10.36 14.60 4.18
N ASP A 53 11.29 14.43 5.06
CA ASP A 53 11.29 15.02 6.40
C ASP A 53 12.74 15.27 6.81
N LYS A 54 12.96 16.26 7.70
CA LYS A 54 14.30 16.54 8.21
C LYS A 54 14.71 15.59 9.32
N ASN A 55 13.73 15.11 10.08
CA ASN A 55 13.88 14.17 11.18
C ASN A 55 12.48 13.83 11.75
N PRO A 56 11.97 12.60 11.76
CA PRO A 56 12.66 11.32 11.53
C PRO A 56 12.76 10.92 10.05
N PRO A 57 13.48 9.81 9.74
CA PRO A 57 13.61 9.30 8.38
C PRO A 57 12.27 8.85 7.79
N THR A 58 12.18 8.86 6.48
CA THR A 58 10.99 8.52 5.71
C THR A 58 11.12 7.15 5.03
N VAL A 59 10.02 6.64 4.52
CA VAL A 59 9.99 5.39 3.75
C VAL A 59 10.82 5.45 2.46
N LEU A 60 11.04 6.65 1.91
CA LEU A 60 11.85 6.81 0.70
C LEU A 60 13.35 6.67 0.97
N ASP A 61 13.79 6.82 2.21
CA ASP A 61 15.20 6.64 2.57
C ASP A 61 15.65 5.17 2.46
N LEU A 62 14.70 4.22 2.39
CA LEU A 62 14.95 2.81 2.10
C LEU A 62 15.29 2.54 0.63
N LEU A 63 15.00 3.48 -0.28
CA LEU A 63 15.20 3.31 -1.70
C LEU A 63 16.59 3.77 -2.14
N PRO A 64 17.17 3.15 -3.18
CA PRO A 64 18.40 3.62 -3.80
C PRO A 64 18.19 4.99 -4.47
N GLU A 65 19.26 5.74 -4.65
CA GLU A 65 19.21 7.13 -5.09
C GLU A 65 18.47 7.34 -6.42
N HIS A 66 18.64 6.43 -7.38
CA HIS A 66 17.99 6.54 -8.69
C HIS A 66 16.46 6.48 -8.60
N LEU A 67 15.90 5.69 -7.67
CA LEU A 67 14.47 5.65 -7.40
C LEU A 67 14.00 6.87 -6.60
N ARG A 68 14.79 7.34 -5.63
CA ARG A 68 14.47 8.56 -4.88
C ARG A 68 14.38 9.80 -5.79
N ARG A 69 15.22 9.90 -6.82
CA ARG A 69 15.19 10.99 -7.82
C ARG A 69 13.98 10.93 -8.74
N ARG A 70 13.29 9.80 -8.83
CA ARG A 70 12.10 9.60 -9.67
C ARG A 70 10.89 10.42 -9.21
N GLY A 71 10.88 10.93 -7.97
CA GLY A 71 9.75 11.67 -7.43
C GLY A 71 8.64 10.77 -6.87
N LEU A 72 8.99 9.54 -6.48
CA LEU A 72 8.05 8.61 -5.86
C LEU A 72 7.46 9.18 -4.57
N PHE A 73 6.23 8.80 -4.28
CA PHE A 73 5.54 9.11 -3.04
C PHE A 73 4.72 7.91 -2.55
N PRO A 74 4.42 7.81 -1.25
CA PRO A 74 3.56 6.76 -0.73
C PRO A 74 2.09 6.99 -1.12
N ALA A 75 1.46 6.00 -1.76
CA ALA A 75 0.02 5.99 -2.01
C ALA A 75 -0.72 5.67 -0.71
N GLY A 76 -1.03 6.70 0.04
CA GLY A 76 -1.58 6.66 1.39
C GLY A 76 -0.51 6.64 2.46
N ARG A 77 -0.98 6.62 3.70
CA ARG A 77 -0.12 6.73 4.88
C ARG A 77 -0.36 5.58 5.83
N LEU A 78 0.71 5.11 6.44
CA LEU A 78 0.72 4.31 7.65
C LEU A 78 1.39 5.13 8.76
N ASP A 79 0.90 4.97 9.97
CA ASP A 79 1.51 5.63 11.13
C ASP A 79 2.95 5.18 11.32
N LYS A 80 3.73 5.93 12.07
CA LYS A 80 5.15 5.65 12.33
C LYS A 80 5.38 4.25 12.91
N ASP A 81 4.48 3.82 13.78
CA ASP A 81 4.52 2.52 14.48
C ASP A 81 3.71 1.41 13.76
N THR A 82 3.00 1.72 12.68
CA THR A 82 2.28 0.74 11.86
C THR A 82 3.19 0.17 10.80
N THR A 83 3.13 -1.14 10.60
CA THR A 83 3.93 -1.88 9.61
C THR A 83 3.08 -2.36 8.44
N GLY A 84 3.71 -3.03 7.47
CA GLY A 84 3.01 -3.75 6.42
C GLY A 84 3.02 -3.07 5.07
N LEU A 85 2.05 -3.43 4.23
CA LEU A 85 1.96 -3.02 2.83
C LEU A 85 1.89 -1.50 2.68
N LEU A 86 2.85 -0.93 1.96
CA LEU A 86 2.80 0.45 1.48
C LEU A 86 3.18 0.48 0.00
N LEU A 87 2.30 1.03 -0.84
CA LEU A 87 2.59 1.26 -2.26
C LEU A 87 3.36 2.59 -2.40
N LEU A 88 4.48 2.55 -3.12
CA LEU A 88 5.22 3.74 -3.55
C LEU A 88 5.10 3.87 -5.07
N THR A 89 4.78 5.06 -5.55
CA THR A 89 4.56 5.31 -6.98
C THR A 89 4.79 6.78 -7.32
N ASP A 90 4.94 7.09 -8.60
CA ASP A 90 4.89 8.43 -9.19
C ASP A 90 3.58 8.66 -9.99
N ASP A 91 2.62 7.71 -9.95
CA ASP A 91 1.30 7.79 -10.57
C ASP A 91 0.27 8.46 -9.63
N GLY A 92 0.08 9.77 -9.81
CA GLY A 92 -0.85 10.55 -8.99
C GLY A 92 -2.31 10.15 -9.17
N ASP A 93 -2.72 9.80 -10.39
CA ASP A 93 -4.11 9.43 -10.69
C ASP A 93 -4.49 8.11 -10.02
N LEU A 94 -3.58 7.12 -10.08
CA LEU A 94 -3.78 5.86 -9.38
C LEU A 94 -3.85 6.06 -7.87
N ALA A 95 -2.92 6.82 -7.31
CA ALA A 95 -2.91 7.10 -5.88
C ALA A 95 -4.22 7.79 -5.45
N HIS A 96 -4.71 8.74 -6.22
CA HIS A 96 -6.00 9.39 -5.97
C HIS A 96 -7.16 8.38 -6.03
N ALA A 97 -7.20 7.48 -7.01
CA ALA A 97 -8.21 6.43 -7.12
C ALA A 97 -8.21 5.49 -5.90
N LEU A 98 -7.03 5.05 -5.45
CA LEU A 98 -6.85 4.17 -4.29
C LEU A 98 -7.27 4.81 -2.96
N LEU A 99 -7.06 6.12 -2.84
CA LEU A 99 -7.28 6.83 -1.57
C LEU A 99 -8.65 7.50 -1.49
N SER A 100 -9.33 7.63 -2.61
CA SER A 100 -10.63 8.27 -2.67
C SER A 100 -11.68 7.51 -1.83
N PRO A 101 -12.34 8.17 -0.86
CA PRO A 101 -13.39 7.54 -0.06
C PRO A 101 -14.55 7.00 -0.93
N LYS A 102 -14.78 7.61 -2.10
CA LYS A 102 -15.86 7.21 -3.03
C LYS A 102 -15.61 5.87 -3.72
N ARG A 103 -14.35 5.43 -3.80
CA ARG A 103 -13.98 4.16 -4.44
C ARG A 103 -14.08 2.97 -3.50
N HIS A 104 -14.23 3.20 -2.19
CA HIS A 104 -14.38 2.15 -1.17
C HIS A 104 -13.33 1.03 -1.25
N VAL A 105 -12.08 1.39 -1.56
CA VAL A 105 -10.99 0.41 -1.65
C VAL A 105 -10.71 -0.20 -0.30
N ASP A 106 -10.89 -1.51 -0.19
CA ASP A 106 -10.68 -2.27 1.05
C ASP A 106 -9.21 -2.20 1.50
N LYS A 107 -9.00 -1.99 2.78
CA LYS A 107 -7.70 -2.05 3.45
C LYS A 107 -7.82 -3.02 4.61
N VAL A 108 -7.06 -4.10 4.55
CA VAL A 108 -7.09 -5.13 5.59
C VAL A 108 -5.88 -4.99 6.49
N TYR A 109 -6.14 -4.98 7.79
CA TYR A 109 -5.10 -4.90 8.81
C TYR A 109 -5.18 -6.10 9.74
N PHE A 110 -4.03 -6.57 10.18
CA PHE A 110 -3.88 -7.42 11.35
C PHE A 110 -3.55 -6.52 12.55
N ALA A 111 -4.25 -6.71 13.66
CA ALA A 111 -3.99 -6.01 14.91
C ALA A 111 -3.87 -7.00 16.08
N ARG A 112 -2.90 -6.74 16.96
CA ARG A 112 -2.86 -7.30 18.31
C ARG A 112 -3.36 -6.24 19.28
N VAL A 113 -4.09 -6.67 20.29
CA VAL A 113 -4.70 -5.76 21.26
C VAL A 113 -4.34 -6.15 22.70
N ASP A 114 -4.31 -5.15 23.56
CA ASP A 114 -4.28 -5.32 25.01
C ASP A 114 -5.73 -5.30 25.50
N GLY A 115 -6.28 -6.50 25.70
CA GLY A 115 -7.69 -6.72 25.99
C GLY A 115 -8.22 -7.93 25.23
N GLN A 116 -9.53 -8.07 25.19
CA GLN A 116 -10.21 -9.17 24.51
C GLN A 116 -11.43 -8.66 23.75
N LEU A 117 -11.35 -8.75 22.42
CA LEU A 117 -12.48 -8.49 21.53
C LEU A 117 -13.47 -9.66 21.55
N THR A 118 -14.73 -9.36 21.37
CA THR A 118 -15.86 -10.29 21.46
C THR A 118 -16.73 -10.24 20.19
N PRO A 119 -17.63 -11.20 19.98
CA PRO A 119 -18.62 -11.12 18.90
C PRO A 119 -19.47 -9.84 18.91
N ALA A 120 -19.76 -9.27 20.10
CA ALA A 120 -20.47 -8.00 20.19
C ALA A 120 -19.65 -6.82 19.59
N ASP A 121 -18.32 -6.91 19.61
CA ASP A 121 -17.47 -5.91 18.96
C ASP A 121 -17.50 -6.06 17.44
N GLN A 122 -17.61 -7.28 16.92
CA GLN A 122 -17.82 -7.51 15.48
C GLN A 122 -19.12 -6.85 15.00
N GLU A 123 -20.22 -7.06 15.74
CA GLU A 123 -21.52 -6.46 15.41
C GLU A 123 -21.47 -4.94 15.49
N ALA A 124 -20.83 -4.38 16.52
CA ALA A 124 -20.69 -2.94 16.68
C ALA A 124 -19.88 -2.31 15.53
N LEU A 125 -18.76 -2.91 15.11
CA LEU A 125 -17.97 -2.41 13.99
C LEU A 125 -18.70 -2.57 12.66
N ALA A 126 -19.46 -3.63 12.46
CA ALA A 126 -20.24 -3.87 11.25
C ALA A 126 -21.38 -2.84 11.04
N GLN A 127 -21.85 -2.21 12.11
CA GLN A 127 -22.84 -1.13 12.06
C GLN A 127 -22.20 0.25 11.88
N GLY A 128 -20.89 0.33 12.03
CA GLY A 128 -20.15 1.60 12.13
C GLY A 128 -20.09 2.12 13.56
N LEU A 129 -19.10 2.91 13.86
CA LEU A 129 -18.88 3.47 15.20
C LEU A 129 -18.86 5.01 15.16
N VAL A 130 -19.42 5.62 16.21
CA VAL A 130 -19.13 7.02 16.52
C VAL A 130 -18.11 7.01 17.66
N LEU A 131 -16.93 7.60 17.38
CA LEU A 131 -15.84 7.69 18.34
C LEU A 131 -16.13 8.74 19.41
N PRO A 132 -15.43 8.71 20.57
CA PRO A 132 -15.70 9.64 21.69
C PRO A 132 -15.60 11.12 21.32
N ASP A 133 -14.83 11.49 20.29
CA ASP A 133 -14.72 12.85 19.76
C ASP A 133 -15.79 13.21 18.73
N GLY A 134 -16.79 12.34 18.54
CA GLY A 134 -17.88 12.55 17.58
C GLY A 134 -17.55 12.11 16.13
N LEU A 135 -16.36 11.57 15.86
CA LEU A 135 -16.03 11.09 14.51
C LEU A 135 -16.82 9.82 14.17
N ALA A 136 -17.72 9.93 13.21
CA ALA A 136 -18.43 8.75 12.70
C ALA A 136 -17.52 7.93 11.77
N CYS A 137 -17.36 6.64 12.04
CA CYS A 137 -16.65 5.67 11.22
C CYS A 137 -17.63 4.83 10.41
N LEU A 138 -17.29 4.56 9.15
CA LEU A 138 -18.06 3.66 8.31
C LEU A 138 -18.06 2.23 8.87
N PRO A 139 -19.05 1.39 8.49
CA PRO A 139 -19.05 -0.04 8.77
C PRO A 139 -17.71 -0.70 8.43
N ALA A 140 -17.21 -1.52 9.34
CA ALA A 140 -15.94 -2.22 9.23
C ALA A 140 -16.11 -3.71 9.49
N GLY A 141 -15.44 -4.55 8.71
CA GLY A 141 -15.37 -5.99 8.99
C GLY A 141 -14.37 -6.26 10.11
N LEU A 142 -14.75 -7.12 11.09
CA LEU A 142 -13.87 -7.60 12.14
C LEU A 142 -13.90 -9.12 12.19
N GLU A 143 -12.74 -9.75 12.07
CA GLU A 143 -12.55 -11.19 12.27
C GLU A 143 -11.72 -11.38 13.54
N LEU A 144 -12.25 -12.13 14.50
CA LEU A 144 -11.56 -12.42 15.75
C LEU A 144 -10.54 -13.54 15.57
N LEU A 145 -9.35 -13.35 16.09
CA LEU A 145 -8.24 -14.28 16.08
C LEU A 145 -7.72 -14.47 17.51
N GLU A 146 -7.03 -15.57 17.76
CA GLU A 146 -6.33 -15.82 19.03
C GLU A 146 -7.24 -15.60 20.27
N GLY A 147 -8.50 -16.02 20.18
CA GLY A 147 -9.47 -15.85 21.29
C GLY A 147 -9.83 -14.37 21.56
N GLY A 148 -9.76 -13.51 20.54
CA GLY A 148 -10.06 -12.08 20.64
C GLY A 148 -8.88 -11.19 21.05
N ARG A 149 -7.67 -11.75 21.23
CA ARG A 149 -6.45 -10.99 21.52
C ARG A 149 -5.75 -10.48 20.27
N ALA A 150 -6.17 -10.95 19.13
CA ALA A 150 -5.81 -10.44 17.81
C ALA A 150 -7.04 -10.39 16.93
N CYS A 151 -6.97 -9.60 15.87
CA CYS A 151 -8.04 -9.52 14.88
C CYS A 151 -7.51 -9.16 13.49
N ARG A 152 -8.33 -9.47 12.49
CA ARG A 152 -8.22 -8.89 11.16
C ARG A 152 -9.36 -7.90 11.00
N ILE A 153 -9.03 -6.65 10.63
CA ILE A 153 -10.02 -5.59 10.44
C ILE A 153 -9.95 -5.06 9.01
N THR A 154 -11.12 -4.94 8.36
CA THR A 154 -11.27 -4.43 6.99
C THR A 154 -11.97 -3.09 7.01
N LEU A 155 -11.32 -2.07 6.45
CA LEU A 155 -11.82 -0.70 6.34
C LEU A 155 -11.90 -0.26 4.88
N ARG A 156 -12.89 0.60 4.57
CA ARG A 156 -13.08 1.25 3.25
C ARG A 156 -12.75 2.73 3.25
N GLU A 157 -12.21 3.22 4.32
CA GLU A 157 -11.79 4.61 4.52
C GLU A 157 -10.43 4.65 5.22
N GLY A 158 -9.92 5.83 5.52
CA GLY A 158 -8.60 5.98 6.17
C GLY A 158 -8.52 7.26 6.98
N LYS A 159 -9.27 7.34 8.08
CA LYS A 159 -9.23 8.46 9.01
C LYS A 159 -8.00 8.37 9.92
N TYR A 160 -7.67 9.47 10.54
CA TYR A 160 -6.52 9.57 11.44
C TYR A 160 -6.57 8.52 12.55
N HIS A 161 -5.56 7.64 12.60
CA HIS A 161 -5.41 6.53 13.56
C HIS A 161 -6.66 5.65 13.69
N GLN A 162 -7.43 5.47 12.61
CA GLN A 162 -8.79 4.93 12.68
C GLN A 162 -8.86 3.56 13.33
N VAL A 163 -8.05 2.58 12.90
CA VAL A 163 -8.06 1.22 13.49
C VAL A 163 -7.80 1.29 14.99
N LYS A 164 -6.78 2.02 15.42
CA LYS A 164 -6.39 2.14 16.83
C LYS A 164 -7.53 2.73 17.65
N ARG A 165 -8.11 3.82 17.18
CA ARG A 165 -9.21 4.51 17.87
C ARG A 165 -10.50 3.69 17.93
N MET A 166 -10.81 2.95 16.87
CA MET A 166 -12.00 2.07 16.86
C MET A 166 -11.85 0.93 17.87
N LEU A 167 -10.70 0.25 17.91
CA LEU A 167 -10.45 -0.85 18.84
C LEU A 167 -10.29 -0.35 20.28
N GLU A 168 -9.64 0.78 20.50
CA GLU A 168 -9.55 1.43 21.81
C GLU A 168 -10.94 1.83 22.36
N ALA A 169 -11.84 2.35 21.51
CA ALA A 169 -13.22 2.63 21.89
C ALA A 169 -14.02 1.38 22.27
N ARG A 170 -13.54 0.18 21.93
CA ARG A 170 -14.07 -1.11 22.36
C ARG A 170 -13.32 -1.70 23.56
N GLY A 171 -12.46 -0.93 24.22
CA GLY A 171 -11.67 -1.38 25.37
C GLY A 171 -10.51 -2.31 25.04
N ALA A 172 -10.07 -2.33 23.78
CA ALA A 172 -9.00 -3.19 23.28
C ALA A 172 -7.91 -2.35 22.57
N PRO A 173 -7.05 -1.60 23.31
CA PRO A 173 -5.98 -0.79 22.73
C PRO A 173 -5.04 -1.62 21.86
N VAL A 174 -4.66 -1.07 20.70
CA VAL A 174 -3.78 -1.75 19.74
C VAL A 174 -2.34 -1.71 20.21
N THR A 175 -1.70 -2.88 20.32
CA THR A 175 -0.28 -3.04 20.66
C THR A 175 0.60 -3.27 19.43
N ALA A 176 0.05 -3.85 18.36
CA ALA A 176 0.72 -3.99 17.08
C ALA A 176 -0.28 -3.87 15.93
N LEU A 177 0.10 -3.19 14.85
CA LEU A 177 -0.74 -2.99 13.67
C LEU A 177 0.07 -3.22 12.40
N LYS A 178 -0.44 -4.08 11.52
CA LYS A 178 0.19 -4.41 10.23
C LYS A 178 -0.86 -4.36 9.12
N ARG A 179 -0.65 -3.57 8.07
CA ARG A 179 -1.50 -3.62 6.89
C ARG A 179 -1.14 -4.81 6.02
N LEU A 180 -2.10 -5.71 5.81
CA LEU A 180 -1.93 -6.92 5.02
C LEU A 180 -2.25 -6.71 3.55
N SER A 181 -3.27 -5.89 3.24
CA SER A 181 -3.67 -5.64 1.86
C SER A 181 -4.26 -4.24 1.65
N MET A 182 -4.27 -3.81 0.40
CA MET A 182 -4.94 -2.58 -0.06
C MET A 182 -5.49 -2.81 -1.47
N GLY A 183 -6.81 -2.86 -1.60
CA GLY A 183 -7.47 -3.25 -2.84
C GLY A 183 -7.01 -4.64 -3.30
N PRO A 184 -6.58 -4.78 -4.56
CA PRO A 184 -6.12 -6.06 -5.09
C PRO A 184 -4.71 -6.45 -4.63
N LEU A 185 -3.97 -5.56 -3.98
CA LEU A 185 -2.61 -5.85 -3.53
C LEU A 185 -2.62 -6.52 -2.16
N ALA A 186 -2.02 -7.69 -2.05
CA ALA A 186 -1.65 -8.34 -0.79
C ALA A 186 -0.15 -8.15 -0.53
N LEU A 187 0.21 -7.96 0.74
CA LEU A 187 1.62 -7.93 1.14
C LEU A 187 2.30 -9.26 0.80
N ASP A 188 3.39 -9.19 0.08
CA ASP A 188 4.22 -10.36 -0.20
C ASP A 188 4.88 -10.85 1.11
N GLU A 189 4.58 -12.08 1.49
CA GLU A 189 5.09 -12.69 2.73
C GLU A 189 6.60 -12.92 2.71
N ALA A 190 7.20 -12.95 1.51
CA ALA A 190 8.66 -13.06 1.35
C ALA A 190 9.40 -11.75 1.64
N LEU A 191 8.69 -10.61 1.68
CA LEU A 191 9.30 -9.32 2.00
C LEU A 191 9.45 -9.15 3.50
N GLU A 192 10.69 -9.09 3.97
CA GLU A 192 10.99 -8.67 5.34
C GLU A 192 10.71 -7.17 5.55
N PRO A 193 10.45 -6.71 6.79
CA PRO A 193 10.30 -5.30 7.10
C PRO A 193 11.48 -4.46 6.60
N GLY A 194 11.19 -3.42 5.82
CA GLY A 194 12.18 -2.56 5.15
C GLY A 194 12.51 -2.98 3.73
N GLN A 195 12.14 -4.17 3.31
CA GLN A 195 12.33 -4.61 1.93
C GLN A 195 11.21 -4.14 1.01
N TRP A 196 11.55 -3.99 -0.25
CA TRP A 196 10.63 -3.60 -1.32
C TRP A 196 10.93 -4.36 -2.60
N ARG A 197 9.94 -4.44 -3.49
CA ARG A 197 10.07 -4.94 -4.86
C ARG A 197 9.15 -4.19 -5.82
N ALA A 198 9.45 -4.28 -7.10
CA ALA A 198 8.49 -3.85 -8.11
C ALA A 198 7.24 -4.75 -8.09
N LEU A 199 6.10 -4.20 -8.46
CA LEU A 199 4.88 -5.00 -8.66
C LEU A 199 5.05 -5.93 -9.86
N SER A 200 4.48 -7.12 -9.77
CA SER A 200 4.34 -8.02 -10.93
C SER A 200 3.39 -7.42 -11.98
N LEU A 201 3.41 -7.97 -13.18
CA LEU A 201 2.49 -7.54 -14.24
C LEU A 201 1.01 -7.75 -13.84
N GLU A 202 0.71 -8.86 -13.17
CA GLU A 202 -0.63 -9.18 -12.67
C GLU A 202 -1.08 -8.17 -11.63
N GLU A 203 -0.22 -7.86 -10.65
CA GLU A 203 -0.48 -6.87 -9.61
C GLU A 203 -0.71 -5.47 -10.20
N LYS A 204 0.15 -5.06 -11.16
CA LYS A 204 -0.02 -3.79 -11.89
C LYS A 204 -1.36 -3.74 -12.62
N THR A 205 -1.71 -4.80 -13.37
CA THR A 205 -2.95 -4.86 -14.14
C THR A 205 -4.17 -4.77 -13.23
N ALA A 206 -4.20 -5.55 -12.14
CA ALA A 206 -5.28 -5.51 -11.16
C ALA A 206 -5.41 -4.14 -10.48
N LEU A 207 -4.28 -3.50 -10.20
CA LEU A 207 -4.25 -2.18 -9.57
C LEU A 207 -4.74 -1.07 -10.51
N LEU A 208 -4.32 -1.10 -11.78
CA LEU A 208 -4.70 -0.13 -12.80
C LEU A 208 -6.19 -0.22 -13.18
N ALA A 209 -6.81 -1.37 -13.00
CA ALA A 209 -8.25 -1.54 -13.20
C ALA A 209 -9.13 -0.72 -12.21
N LEU A 210 -8.49 -0.13 -11.16
CA LEU A 210 -9.17 0.76 -10.21
C LEU A 210 -9.24 2.23 -10.70
N LYS A 211 -8.53 2.60 -11.77
CA LYS A 211 -8.61 3.93 -12.35
C LYS A 211 -9.94 4.15 -13.05
#